data_372f49d9e119c1e11097819b1302b47a
#
_entry.id   372f49d9e119c1e11097819b1302b47a
#
_cell.length_a   1.000
_cell.length_b   1.000
_cell.length_c   1.000
_cell.angle_alpha   90.00
_cell.angle_beta   90.00
_cell.angle_gamma   90.00
#
_symmetry.space_group_name_H-M   'P 1'
#
loop_
_entity.id
_entity.type
_entity.pdbx_description
1 polymer ?
#
loop_
_entity_poly.entity_id
_entity_poly.type
_entity_poly.pdbx_seq_one_letter_code
_entity_poly.pdbx_strand_id
1 'polypeptide(L)'
;NLLQRGSAKLVIHNAMFDMKFINAELIKSEKEEIPFERATDTLAIARKKYPGSPASLDSLCRRFKIDNSARVVHGALLDSQILAEVYLELVGGKQPDFTLNITNVEHGNSSNPGKAKRIRERAENLKPRLTKDEENRHRKFIKQLGDHSMWSEILKA
;
A
#
# COMPACT_ATOMS: atom_id res chain seq x y z
N ASN A 1 -15.53 17.52 21.59
CA ASN A 1 -14.10 17.68 21.32
C ASN A 1 -13.67 16.69 20.23
N LEU A 2 -13.20 17.18 19.07
CA LEU A 2 -12.84 16.36 17.91
C LEU A 2 -11.76 15.31 18.24
N LEU A 3 -10.83 15.64 19.13
CA LEU A 3 -9.75 14.77 19.52
C LEU A 3 -10.19 13.56 20.37
N GLN A 4 -11.32 13.69 21.08
CA GLN A 4 -11.88 12.64 21.93
C GLN A 4 -12.96 11.80 21.22
N ARG A 5 -13.38 12.19 20.01
CA ARG A 5 -14.34 11.41 19.21
C ARG A 5 -13.67 10.15 18.65
N GLY A 6 -13.87 9.04 19.34
CA GLY A 6 -13.79 7.69 18.82
C GLY A 6 -12.43 7.29 18.20
N SER A 7 -12.50 6.49 17.19
CA SER A 7 -11.39 5.75 16.55
C SER A 7 -10.60 6.55 15.49
N ALA A 8 -10.77 7.87 15.36
CA ALA A 8 -10.05 8.66 14.37
C ALA A 8 -8.54 8.67 14.64
N LYS A 9 -7.75 8.33 13.64
CA LYS A 9 -6.29 8.41 13.69
C LYS A 9 -5.83 9.86 13.49
N LEU A 10 -4.79 10.23 14.20
CA LEU A 10 -4.12 11.53 14.07
C LEU A 10 -2.90 11.37 13.16
N VAL A 11 -2.88 12.06 12.04
CA VAL A 11 -1.71 12.06 11.14
C VAL A 11 -0.83 13.25 11.50
N ILE A 12 0.40 12.97 11.93
CA ILE A 12 1.33 13.96 12.46
C ILE A 12 2.71 13.73 11.85
N HIS A 13 3.46 14.80 11.62
CA HIS A 13 4.85 14.71 11.18
C HIS A 13 5.80 14.88 12.38
N ASN A 14 6.51 13.83 12.77
CA ASN A 14 7.24 13.72 14.04
C ASN A 14 6.32 13.64 15.26
N ALA A 15 5.42 12.68 15.22
CA ALA A 15 4.33 12.53 16.22
C ALA A 15 4.78 12.48 17.67
N MET A 16 5.99 12.01 17.95
CA MET A 16 6.52 11.91 19.30
C MET A 16 6.55 13.27 20.02
N PHE A 17 6.90 14.33 19.29
CA PHE A 17 6.96 15.68 19.86
C PHE A 17 5.55 16.23 20.14
N ASP A 18 4.70 16.23 19.15
CA ASP A 18 3.37 16.82 19.24
C ASP A 18 2.48 16.06 20.23
N MET A 19 2.53 14.74 20.24
CA MET A 19 1.74 13.91 21.16
C MET A 19 2.13 14.15 22.62
N LYS A 20 3.41 14.31 22.91
CA LYS A 20 3.86 14.65 24.28
C LYS A 20 3.33 16.01 24.71
N PHE A 21 3.38 16.99 23.81
CA PHE A 21 2.90 18.33 24.08
C PHE A 21 1.39 18.36 24.30
N ILE A 22 0.63 17.72 23.39
CA ILE A 22 -0.82 17.63 23.47
C ILE A 22 -1.26 16.93 24.78
N ASN A 23 -0.64 15.81 25.13
CA ASN A 23 -0.98 15.07 26.33
C ASN A 23 -0.64 15.86 27.61
N ALA A 24 0.47 16.59 27.62
CA ALA A 24 0.79 17.46 28.74
C ALA A 24 -0.28 18.55 28.95
N GLU A 25 -0.80 19.13 27.87
CA GLU A 25 -1.86 20.14 27.96
C GLU A 25 -3.24 19.52 28.34
N LEU A 26 -3.51 18.28 27.88
CA LEU A 26 -4.71 17.54 28.28
C LEU A 26 -4.71 17.22 29.77
N ILE A 27 -3.58 16.75 30.31
CA ILE A 27 -3.42 16.50 31.75
C ILE A 27 -3.66 17.78 32.56
N LYS A 28 -3.06 18.91 32.18
CA LYS A 28 -3.30 20.20 32.84
C LYS A 28 -4.77 20.64 32.79
N SER A 29 -5.49 20.19 31.79
CA SER A 29 -6.92 20.50 31.58
C SER A 29 -7.83 19.44 32.20
N GLU A 30 -7.32 18.51 33.01
CA GLU A 30 -8.04 17.40 33.64
C GLU A 30 -8.78 16.52 32.62
N LYS A 31 -8.19 16.30 31.44
CA LYS A 31 -8.72 15.47 30.37
C LYS A 31 -7.88 14.23 30.19
N GLU A 32 -8.52 13.19 29.64
CA GLU A 32 -7.84 11.94 29.31
C GLU A 32 -6.76 12.14 28.25
N GLU A 33 -5.64 11.46 28.43
CA GLU A 33 -4.56 11.42 27.45
C GLU A 33 -4.97 10.68 26.17
N ILE A 34 -4.35 11.07 25.06
CA ILE A 34 -4.52 10.40 23.79
C ILE A 34 -3.44 9.32 23.67
N PRO A 35 -3.79 8.03 23.50
CA PRO A 35 -2.81 6.98 23.32
C PRO A 35 -2.00 7.17 22.04
N PHE A 36 -0.69 6.87 22.10
CA PHE A 36 0.24 7.02 20.98
C PHE A 36 -0.13 6.18 19.76
N GLU A 37 -0.82 5.07 19.96
CA GLU A 37 -1.31 4.17 18.90
C GLU A 37 -2.33 4.84 17.97
N ARG A 38 -2.93 5.93 18.42
CA ARG A 38 -3.82 6.76 17.59
C ARG A 38 -3.07 7.71 16.66
N ALA A 39 -1.78 7.91 16.90
CA ALA A 39 -0.96 8.76 16.05
C ALA A 39 -0.31 7.95 14.93
N THR A 40 -0.39 8.46 13.71
CA THR A 40 0.34 7.96 12.55
C THR A 40 1.48 8.95 12.29
N ASP A 41 2.72 8.51 12.50
CA ASP A 41 3.90 9.35 12.29
C ASP A 41 4.38 9.27 10.84
N THR A 42 4.16 10.33 10.09
CA THR A 42 4.59 10.42 8.69
C THR A 42 6.10 10.49 8.53
N LEU A 43 6.84 11.00 9.53
CA LEU A 43 8.31 10.99 9.53
C LEU A 43 8.86 9.55 9.61
N ALA A 44 8.27 8.73 10.47
CA ALA A 44 8.64 7.31 10.60
C ALA A 44 8.35 6.54 9.31
N ILE A 45 7.18 6.77 8.71
CA ILE A 45 6.80 6.18 7.41
C ILE A 45 7.79 6.59 6.31
N ALA A 46 8.12 7.89 6.23
CA ALA A 46 9.04 8.41 5.21
C ALA A 46 10.45 7.81 5.36
N ARG A 47 10.98 7.72 6.59
CA ARG A 47 12.28 7.10 6.86
C ARG A 47 12.33 5.62 6.50
N LYS A 48 11.23 4.90 6.74
CA LYS A 48 11.12 3.49 6.37
C LYS A 48 11.04 3.30 4.85
N LYS A 49 10.30 4.18 4.16
CA LYS A 49 10.08 4.08 2.71
C LYS A 49 11.29 4.58 1.90
N TYR A 50 12.02 5.57 2.44
CA TYR A 50 13.16 6.21 1.78
C TYR A 50 14.38 6.29 2.72
N PRO A 51 15.02 5.17 3.05
CA PRO A 51 16.16 5.16 3.96
C PRO A 51 17.31 6.01 3.39
N GLY A 52 17.99 6.75 4.27
CA GLY A 52 19.09 7.64 3.89
C GLY A 52 18.70 8.96 3.19
N SER A 53 17.41 9.19 2.95
CA SER A 53 16.93 10.44 2.33
C SER A 53 16.41 11.42 3.40
N PRO A 54 16.53 12.75 3.14
CA PRO A 54 15.90 13.75 3.99
C PRO A 54 14.39 13.53 4.07
N ALA A 55 13.86 13.53 5.29
CA ALA A 55 12.46 13.22 5.56
C ALA A 55 11.69 14.41 6.20
N SER A 56 12.22 15.64 6.12
CA SER A 56 11.48 16.84 6.51
C SER A 56 10.27 17.06 5.60
N LEU A 57 9.25 17.76 6.07
CA LEU A 57 8.05 18.06 5.28
C LEU A 57 8.41 18.73 3.94
N ASP A 58 9.32 19.72 3.95
CA ASP A 58 9.79 20.37 2.73
C ASP A 58 10.52 19.43 1.77
N SER A 59 11.30 18.49 2.29
CA SER A 59 12.00 17.51 1.48
C SER A 59 11.02 16.52 0.82
N LEU A 60 9.95 16.17 1.54
CA LEU A 60 8.88 15.33 1.02
C LEU A 60 8.05 16.07 -0.04
N CYS A 61 7.74 17.35 0.18
CA CYS A 61 7.08 18.18 -0.84
C CYS A 61 7.87 18.21 -2.14
N ARG A 62 9.20 18.46 -2.06
CA ARG A 62 10.08 18.44 -3.25
C ARG A 62 10.09 17.09 -3.93
N ARG A 63 10.13 16.00 -3.17
CA ARG A 63 10.11 14.63 -3.70
C ARG A 63 8.83 14.32 -4.47
N PHE A 64 7.68 14.68 -3.88
CA PHE A 64 6.35 14.39 -4.43
C PHE A 64 5.83 15.48 -5.37
N LYS A 65 6.64 16.53 -5.61
CA LYS A 65 6.25 17.68 -6.44
C LYS A 65 4.99 18.38 -5.95
N ILE A 66 4.83 18.45 -4.62
CA ILE A 66 3.75 19.18 -3.97
C ILE A 66 4.18 20.65 -3.86
N ASP A 67 3.32 21.54 -4.31
CA ASP A 67 3.58 22.97 -4.23
C ASP A 67 3.49 23.47 -2.78
N ASN A 68 4.60 23.94 -2.26
CA ASN A 68 4.71 24.55 -0.95
C ASN A 68 5.11 26.04 -1.02
N SER A 69 4.96 26.67 -2.17
CA SER A 69 5.37 28.08 -2.41
C SER A 69 4.62 29.08 -1.53
N ALA A 70 3.35 28.77 -1.20
CA ALA A 70 2.54 29.57 -0.29
C ALA A 70 3.02 29.53 1.18
N ARG A 71 3.99 28.67 1.50
CA ARG A 71 4.54 28.49 2.86
C ARG A 71 5.59 29.55 3.21
N VAL A 72 5.28 30.82 2.99
CA VAL A 72 6.17 31.95 3.34
C VAL A 72 6.25 32.09 4.88
N VAL A 73 5.15 31.77 5.57
CA VAL A 73 5.06 31.75 7.04
C VAL A 73 4.50 30.38 7.42
N HIS A 74 5.10 29.74 8.45
CA HIS A 74 4.61 28.46 8.97
C HIS A 74 3.23 28.62 9.63
N GLY A 75 2.18 28.48 8.82
CA GLY A 75 0.81 28.52 9.28
C GLY A 75 0.29 27.11 9.53
N ALA A 76 -0.23 26.84 10.73
CA ALA A 76 -0.69 25.51 11.13
C ALA A 76 -1.70 24.89 10.17
N LEU A 77 -2.60 25.72 9.59
CA LEU A 77 -3.59 25.25 8.62
C LEU A 77 -2.94 24.82 7.30
N LEU A 78 -2.03 25.64 6.76
CA LEU A 78 -1.34 25.35 5.52
C LEU A 78 -0.44 24.14 5.67
N ASP A 79 0.31 24.04 6.78
CA ASP A 79 1.15 22.88 7.09
C ASP A 79 0.32 21.60 7.20
N SER A 80 -0.90 21.69 7.75
CA SER A 80 -1.81 20.54 7.82
C SER A 80 -2.32 20.10 6.44
N GLN A 81 -2.61 21.05 5.55
CA GLN A 81 -3.01 20.74 4.17
C GLN A 81 -1.87 20.07 3.39
N ILE A 82 -0.68 20.64 3.45
CA ILE A 82 0.52 20.06 2.83
C ILE A 82 0.81 18.67 3.40
N LEU A 83 0.69 18.50 4.71
CA LEU A 83 0.87 17.20 5.36
C LEU A 83 -0.13 16.17 4.89
N ALA A 84 -1.40 16.56 4.65
CA ALA A 84 -2.41 15.66 4.13
C ALA A 84 -2.03 15.15 2.71
N GLU A 85 -1.55 16.04 1.84
CA GLU A 85 -1.09 15.66 0.49
C GLU A 85 0.15 14.74 0.56
N VAL A 86 1.14 15.10 1.39
CA VAL A 86 2.33 14.27 1.62
C VAL A 86 1.96 12.90 2.16
N TYR A 87 0.99 12.83 3.08
CA TYR A 87 0.54 11.56 3.63
C TYR A 87 -0.11 10.67 2.58
N LEU A 88 -0.95 11.23 1.71
CA LEU A 88 -1.54 10.48 0.60
C LEU A 88 -0.47 9.87 -0.31
N GLU A 89 0.57 10.63 -0.65
CA GLU A 89 1.70 10.13 -1.46
C GLU A 89 2.54 9.07 -0.72
N LEU A 90 2.69 9.21 0.59
CA LEU A 90 3.40 8.22 1.42
C LEU A 90 2.64 6.89 1.50
N VAL A 91 1.31 6.91 1.55
CA VAL A 91 0.49 5.69 1.71
C VAL A 91 0.26 4.96 0.39
N GLY A 92 0.49 5.58 -0.74
CA GLY A 92 0.33 4.91 -2.04
C GLY A 92 0.14 5.86 -3.21
N GLY A 93 0.05 7.17 -2.92
CA GLY A 93 -0.14 8.20 -3.91
C GLY A 93 -1.56 8.23 -4.47
N LYS A 94 -1.75 9.12 -5.45
CA LYS A 94 -2.99 9.22 -6.22
C LYS A 94 -3.19 8.05 -7.19
N GLN A 95 -2.22 7.14 -7.28
CA GLN A 95 -2.36 5.91 -8.08
C GLN A 95 -3.24 4.94 -7.31
N PRO A 96 -4.39 4.54 -7.88
CA PRO A 96 -5.13 3.41 -7.34
C PRO A 96 -4.18 2.22 -7.33
N ASP A 97 -4.00 1.62 -6.16
CA ASP A 97 -3.25 0.38 -6.03
C ASP A 97 -3.82 -0.63 -7.01
N PHE A 98 -3.04 -0.98 -8.02
CA PHE A 98 -3.26 -2.17 -8.82
C PHE A 98 -2.85 -3.40 -7.99
N THR A 99 -3.23 -3.45 -6.74
CA THR A 99 -3.29 -4.71 -6.04
C THR A 99 -4.44 -5.46 -6.71
N LEU A 100 -4.07 -6.33 -7.63
CA LEU A 100 -4.89 -7.49 -7.91
C LEU A 100 -5.10 -8.11 -6.53
N ASN A 101 -6.25 -7.85 -5.93
CA ASN A 101 -6.72 -8.59 -4.78
C ASN A 101 -6.86 -10.04 -5.27
N ILE A 102 -5.75 -10.76 -5.21
CA ILE A 102 -5.79 -12.21 -5.14
C ILE A 102 -6.32 -12.46 -3.73
N THR A 103 -7.60 -12.21 -3.55
CA THR A 103 -8.33 -12.80 -2.45
C THR A 103 -8.22 -14.29 -2.70
N ASN A 104 -7.35 -14.95 -1.94
CA ASN A 104 -7.50 -16.37 -1.69
C ASN A 104 -8.97 -16.57 -1.34
N VAL A 105 -9.70 -17.16 -2.27
CA VAL A 105 -11.08 -17.58 -2.03
C VAL A 105 -10.97 -18.78 -1.08
N GLU A 106 -10.71 -18.47 0.20
CA GLU A 106 -11.03 -19.43 1.24
C GLU A 106 -12.55 -19.58 1.24
N HIS A 107 -12.99 -20.81 0.99
CA HIS A 107 -14.36 -21.24 1.11
C HIS A 107 -14.81 -21.04 2.57
N GLY A 108 -15.33 -19.86 2.87
CA GLY A 108 -15.90 -19.53 4.17
C GLY A 108 -17.17 -18.71 3.98
N ASN A 109 -18.31 -19.28 4.35
CA ASN A 109 -19.63 -18.68 4.43
C ASN A 109 -19.56 -17.22 4.93
N SER A 110 -19.78 -16.27 4.07
CA SER A 110 -20.16 -14.92 4.46
C SER A 110 -21.39 -14.49 3.66
N SER A 111 -22.50 -14.51 4.34
CA SER A 111 -23.80 -14.01 3.91
C SER A 111 -23.78 -12.49 3.80
N ASN A 112 -23.48 -11.97 2.61
CA ASN A 112 -23.90 -10.63 2.23
C ASN A 112 -24.04 -10.54 0.69
N PRO A 113 -25.25 -10.23 0.14
CA PRO A 113 -25.53 -10.34 -1.28
C PRO A 113 -25.25 -9.02 -2.01
N GLY A 114 -23.99 -8.59 -2.04
CA GLY A 114 -23.50 -7.54 -2.94
C GLY A 114 -22.86 -8.19 -4.15
N LYS A 115 -23.66 -8.55 -5.15
CA LYS A 115 -23.34 -8.92 -6.55
C LYS A 115 -21.87 -9.31 -6.80
N ALA A 116 -21.43 -10.43 -6.29
CA ALA A 116 -20.30 -11.15 -6.85
C ALA A 116 -20.67 -11.53 -8.29
N LYS A 117 -19.96 -10.96 -9.26
CA LYS A 117 -20.10 -11.28 -10.67
C LYS A 117 -19.76 -12.76 -10.80
N ARG A 118 -20.78 -13.63 -10.92
CA ARG A 118 -20.58 -15.06 -11.12
C ARG A 118 -19.64 -15.24 -12.29
N ILE A 119 -18.47 -15.82 -12.03
CA ILE A 119 -17.59 -16.29 -13.10
C ILE A 119 -18.41 -17.30 -13.88
N ARG A 120 -18.80 -16.94 -15.10
CA ARG A 120 -19.49 -17.89 -15.98
C ARG A 120 -18.50 -18.99 -16.31
N GLU A 121 -18.79 -20.21 -15.86
CA GLU A 121 -18.11 -21.39 -16.38
C GLU A 121 -18.28 -21.41 -17.89
N ARG A 122 -17.20 -21.64 -18.60
CA ARG A 122 -17.26 -21.79 -20.06
C ARG A 122 -17.97 -23.09 -20.40
N ALA A 123 -18.94 -23.01 -21.28
CA ALA A 123 -19.66 -24.19 -21.76
C ALA A 123 -18.76 -25.19 -22.51
N GLU A 124 -17.63 -24.72 -23.05
CA GLU A 124 -16.66 -25.54 -23.75
C GLU A 124 -15.23 -25.20 -23.33
N ASN A 125 -14.39 -26.21 -23.18
CA ASN A 125 -12.97 -26.04 -22.98
C ASN A 125 -12.31 -25.39 -24.20
N LEU A 126 -11.40 -24.45 -23.95
CA LEU A 126 -10.62 -23.85 -25.03
C LEU A 126 -9.83 -24.96 -25.77
N LYS A 127 -9.87 -24.94 -27.08
CA LYS A 127 -8.97 -25.80 -27.88
C LYS A 127 -7.51 -25.44 -27.55
N PRO A 128 -6.63 -26.44 -27.43
CA PRO A 128 -5.22 -26.18 -27.19
C PRO A 128 -4.69 -25.27 -28.31
N ARG A 129 -3.98 -24.20 -27.88
CA ARG A 129 -3.35 -23.27 -28.84
C ARG A 129 -2.09 -23.84 -29.47
N LEU A 130 -1.54 -24.88 -28.86
CA LEU A 130 -0.33 -25.53 -29.33
C LEU A 130 -0.65 -26.44 -30.54
N THR A 131 0.05 -26.23 -31.62
CA THR A 131 -0.05 -27.08 -32.79
C THR A 131 0.83 -28.31 -32.64
N LYS A 132 0.49 -29.42 -33.27
CA LYS A 132 1.31 -30.67 -33.26
C LYS A 132 2.73 -30.41 -33.76
N ASP A 133 2.90 -29.47 -34.67
CA ASP A 133 4.19 -29.09 -35.23
C ASP A 133 5.08 -28.35 -34.23
N GLU A 134 4.49 -27.48 -33.42
CA GLU A 134 5.18 -26.79 -32.35
C GLU A 134 5.57 -27.76 -31.23
N GLU A 135 4.72 -28.71 -30.88
CA GLU A 135 5.00 -29.76 -29.94
C GLU A 135 6.16 -30.65 -30.41
N ASN A 136 6.18 -31.04 -31.67
CA ASN A 136 7.26 -31.84 -32.24
C ASN A 136 8.59 -31.07 -32.28
N ARG A 137 8.57 -29.78 -32.61
CA ARG A 137 9.74 -28.92 -32.59
C ARG A 137 10.29 -28.77 -31.15
N HIS A 138 9.40 -28.58 -30.19
CA HIS A 138 9.76 -28.50 -28.78
C HIS A 138 10.39 -29.80 -28.28
N ARG A 139 9.82 -30.96 -28.58
CA ARG A 139 10.39 -32.25 -28.22
C ARG A 139 11.77 -32.48 -28.85
N LYS A 140 11.98 -32.10 -30.12
CA LYS A 140 13.30 -32.14 -30.75
C LYS A 140 14.31 -31.24 -30.04
N PHE A 141 13.92 -30.06 -29.67
CA PHE A 141 14.77 -29.10 -28.97
C PHE A 141 15.17 -29.63 -27.58
N ILE A 142 14.25 -30.22 -26.83
CA ILE A 142 14.54 -30.81 -25.52
C ILE A 142 15.57 -31.95 -25.65
N LYS A 143 15.43 -32.78 -26.66
CA LYS A 143 16.43 -33.84 -26.93
C LYS A 143 17.85 -33.31 -27.21
N GLN A 144 17.95 -32.11 -27.83
CA GLN A 144 19.24 -31.47 -28.08
C GLN A 144 19.87 -30.88 -26.81
N LEU A 145 19.05 -30.52 -25.80
CA LEU A 145 19.50 -29.99 -24.50
C LEU A 145 20.14 -31.08 -23.60
N GLY A 146 19.93 -32.37 -23.91
CA GLY A 146 20.48 -33.48 -23.16
C GLY A 146 19.66 -33.87 -21.92
N ASP A 147 20.05 -35.00 -21.32
CA ASP A 147 19.30 -35.66 -20.23
C ASP A 147 19.29 -34.89 -18.91
N HIS A 148 20.18 -33.91 -18.75
CA HIS A 148 20.27 -33.08 -17.54
C HIS A 148 19.41 -31.79 -17.60
N SER A 149 18.56 -31.64 -18.61
CA SER A 149 17.68 -30.47 -18.69
C SER A 149 16.51 -30.61 -17.73
N MET A 150 16.14 -29.53 -17.05
CA MET A 150 14.93 -29.47 -16.16
C MET A 150 13.66 -29.92 -16.88
N TRP A 151 13.59 -29.75 -18.20
CA TRP A 151 12.46 -30.18 -19.04
C TRP A 151 12.31 -31.69 -19.15
N SER A 152 13.41 -32.44 -19.05
CA SER A 152 13.38 -33.91 -19.07
C SER A 152 12.74 -34.51 -17.82
N GLU A 153 12.76 -33.80 -16.68
CA GLU A 153 12.09 -34.22 -15.45
C GLU A 153 10.59 -33.93 -15.52
N ILE A 154 10.20 -32.75 -16.05
CA ILE A 154 8.79 -32.33 -16.16
C ILE A 154 8.00 -33.22 -17.13
N LEU A 155 8.64 -33.71 -18.19
CA LEU A 155 7.97 -34.56 -19.20
C LEU A 155 7.86 -36.04 -18.78
N LYS A 156 8.48 -36.45 -17.66
CA LYS A 156 8.37 -37.78 -17.08
C LYS A 156 7.26 -37.88 -16.02
N ALA A 157 6.74 -36.75 -15.55
CA ALA A 157 5.64 -36.66 -14.59
C ALA A 157 4.28 -36.58 -15.32
#